data_f15c6989bbce0c62718815df1d0b5be6
#
_entry.id   f15c6989bbce0c62718815df1d0b5be6
#
_cell.length_a   1.000
_cell.length_b   1.000
_cell.length_c   1.000
_cell.angle_alpha   90.00
_cell.angle_beta   90.00
_cell.angle_gamma   90.00
#
_symmetry.space_group_name_H-M   'P 1'
#
loop_
_entity.id
_entity.type
_entity.pdbx_description
1 polymer ?
#
loop_
_entity_poly.entity_id
_entity_poly.type
_entity_poly.pdbx_seq_one_letter_code
_entity_poly.pdbx_strand_id
1 'polypeptide(L)'
;MSLYAIKEQKIGPFSYQSWGEGKQTVIYLHGWQDNSNSFVPFAPFCNTQYTHIALDLAGHGHSDWKSADAFYYFIDYVYDLKCFLDLAQIKTCHIVGHSMGAMIANLFASCYPTRCLSLVLIEGIGIVSSSESDTKTQLINAFNSRDKLKQSEPRVYPDINTLTQLRSKISDVSVEIAALLVTRNTQPHPDGVQLRLDPRLKHHSGFRYSISQAKSALNGISIPTLLVLAEQGYDMIVRQYSQFKGCFDSLRLEKIPGGHHCHMENPEICYKLIEAHQNRDKTAFTTEGA
;
A
#
# COMPACT_ATOMS: atom_id res chain seq x y z
N MET A 1 11.16 9.83 -21.94
CA MET A 1 12.18 8.94 -21.34
C MET A 1 12.23 9.24 -19.85
N SER A 2 12.12 8.23 -19.00
CA SER A 2 12.25 8.42 -17.54
C SER A 2 13.63 9.03 -17.24
N LEU A 3 13.66 10.11 -16.47
CA LEU A 3 14.90 10.76 -16.01
C LEU A 3 15.73 9.84 -15.11
N TYR A 4 15.13 8.72 -14.61
CA TYR A 4 15.78 7.82 -13.68
C TYR A 4 15.56 6.35 -14.08
N ALA A 5 16.65 5.58 -14.02
CA ALA A 5 16.58 4.12 -14.07
C ALA A 5 15.94 3.60 -12.76
N ILE A 6 14.95 2.73 -12.87
CA ILE A 6 14.38 2.01 -11.74
C ILE A 6 15.38 0.93 -11.34
N LYS A 7 15.79 0.94 -10.07
CA LYS A 7 16.74 -0.02 -9.50
C LYS A 7 15.98 -1.03 -8.63
N GLU A 8 16.19 -2.32 -8.90
CA GLU A 8 15.74 -3.40 -8.01
C GLU A 8 16.70 -3.56 -6.85
N GLN A 9 16.18 -3.66 -5.64
CA GLN A 9 16.97 -3.78 -4.42
C GLN A 9 16.33 -4.74 -3.42
N LYS A 10 17.15 -5.30 -2.53
CA LYS A 10 16.68 -6.15 -1.42
C LYS A 10 17.48 -5.83 -0.16
N ILE A 11 16.78 -5.73 0.98
CA ILE A 11 17.38 -5.57 2.30
C ILE A 11 16.64 -6.45 3.32
N GLY A 12 17.35 -7.40 3.92
CA GLY A 12 16.71 -8.43 4.74
C GLY A 12 15.60 -9.16 3.96
N PRO A 13 14.40 -9.30 4.50
CA PRO A 13 13.28 -9.95 3.83
C PRO A 13 12.55 -9.06 2.81
N PHE A 14 12.93 -7.78 2.69
CA PHE A 14 12.21 -6.78 1.91
C PHE A 14 12.85 -6.55 0.55
N SER A 15 12.07 -6.70 -0.52
CA SER A 15 12.42 -6.26 -1.87
C SER A 15 11.71 -4.97 -2.19
N TYR A 16 12.36 -4.10 -2.95
CA TYR A 16 11.82 -2.81 -3.33
C TYR A 16 12.41 -2.30 -4.63
N GLN A 17 11.69 -1.40 -5.25
CA GLN A 17 12.17 -0.64 -6.39
C GLN A 17 12.49 0.78 -5.95
N SER A 18 13.56 1.37 -6.48
CA SER A 18 13.91 2.75 -6.18
C SER A 18 14.30 3.53 -7.42
N TRP A 19 14.04 4.84 -7.37
CA TRP A 19 14.45 5.80 -8.40
C TRP A 19 14.66 7.19 -7.77
N GLY A 20 15.38 8.06 -8.47
CA GLY A 20 15.81 9.35 -7.93
C GLY A 20 16.97 9.21 -6.93
N GLU A 21 17.63 10.33 -6.63
CA GLU A 21 18.82 10.38 -5.75
C GLU A 21 18.76 11.61 -4.82
N GLY A 22 17.56 12.06 -4.48
CA GLY A 22 17.34 13.20 -3.58
C GLY A 22 17.60 12.88 -2.12
N LYS A 23 17.75 13.92 -1.31
CA LYS A 23 18.05 13.78 0.13
C LYS A 23 16.87 13.32 0.97
N GLN A 24 15.65 13.64 0.56
CA GLN A 24 14.43 13.24 1.25
C GLN A 24 13.87 11.96 0.60
N THR A 25 13.32 11.09 1.42
CA THR A 25 12.78 9.80 0.96
C THR A 25 11.26 9.82 0.92
N VAL A 26 10.70 9.27 -0.17
CA VAL A 26 9.28 8.96 -0.31
C VAL A 26 9.12 7.44 -0.34
N ILE A 27 8.35 6.90 0.60
CA ILE A 27 8.01 5.47 0.66
C ILE A 27 6.63 5.26 0.06
N TYR A 28 6.52 4.30 -0.84
CA TYR A 28 5.27 3.89 -1.48
C TYR A 28 4.85 2.51 -1.00
N LEU A 29 3.59 2.39 -0.56
CA LEU A 29 2.98 1.16 -0.03
C LEU A 29 1.78 0.77 -0.89
N HIS A 30 1.85 -0.37 -1.53
CA HIS A 30 0.83 -0.86 -2.47
C HIS A 30 -0.39 -1.49 -1.80
N GLY A 31 -1.44 -1.72 -2.57
CA GLY A 31 -2.67 -2.40 -2.15
C GLY A 31 -2.52 -3.92 -2.00
N TRP A 32 -3.55 -4.55 -1.44
CA TRP A 32 -3.60 -6.00 -1.28
C TRP A 32 -3.52 -6.74 -2.62
N GLN A 33 -2.60 -7.70 -2.74
CA GLN A 33 -2.27 -8.45 -3.95
C GLN A 33 -1.69 -7.62 -5.11
N ASP A 34 -1.27 -6.38 -4.85
CA ASP A 34 -0.43 -5.59 -5.75
C ASP A 34 1.06 -5.84 -5.45
N ASN A 35 1.90 -4.94 -5.86
CA ASN A 35 3.35 -4.92 -5.62
C ASN A 35 3.91 -3.53 -5.95
N SER A 36 5.22 -3.36 -5.84
CA SER A 36 5.90 -2.07 -6.09
C SER A 36 5.69 -1.52 -7.50
N ASN A 37 5.38 -2.35 -8.52
CA ASN A 37 5.04 -1.87 -9.86
C ASN A 37 3.79 -0.97 -9.89
N SER A 38 2.98 -0.98 -8.83
CA SER A 38 1.84 -0.06 -8.66
C SER A 38 2.26 1.42 -8.73
N PHE A 39 3.52 1.73 -8.39
CA PHE A 39 4.02 3.11 -8.37
C PHE A 39 5.05 3.43 -9.45
N VAL A 40 5.43 2.45 -10.26
CA VAL A 40 6.32 2.66 -11.43
C VAL A 40 5.78 3.72 -12.40
N PRO A 41 4.46 3.82 -12.66
CA PRO A 41 3.93 4.88 -13.50
C PRO A 41 4.23 6.32 -13.02
N PHE A 42 4.62 6.52 -11.76
CA PHE A 42 5.04 7.84 -11.25
C PHE A 42 6.45 8.25 -11.69
N ALA A 43 7.33 7.29 -11.99
CA ALA A 43 8.74 7.55 -12.26
C ALA A 43 9.02 8.63 -13.33
N PRO A 44 8.24 8.76 -14.44
CA PRO A 44 8.43 9.82 -15.42
C PRO A 44 8.18 11.24 -14.91
N PHE A 45 7.40 11.39 -13.83
CA PHE A 45 6.96 12.67 -13.28
C PHE A 45 7.71 13.07 -12.01
N CYS A 46 8.55 12.16 -11.48
CA CYS A 46 9.17 12.34 -10.18
C CYS A 46 10.20 13.47 -10.15
N ASN A 47 10.20 14.19 -9.03
CA ASN A 47 11.11 15.28 -8.75
C ASN A 47 12.48 14.77 -8.30
N THR A 48 13.55 15.45 -8.74
CA THR A 48 14.95 15.14 -8.39
C THR A 48 15.31 15.36 -6.92
N GLN A 49 14.45 16.04 -6.16
CA GLN A 49 14.70 16.31 -4.74
C GLN A 49 14.50 15.09 -3.83
N TYR A 50 13.84 14.05 -4.34
CA TYR A 50 13.47 12.86 -3.57
C TYR A 50 14.18 11.61 -4.06
N THR A 51 14.46 10.71 -3.13
CA THR A 51 14.66 9.29 -3.41
C THR A 51 13.33 8.58 -3.20
N HIS A 52 12.83 7.93 -4.23
CA HIS A 52 11.56 7.21 -4.23
C HIS A 52 11.82 5.74 -4.00
N ILE A 53 11.07 5.13 -3.09
CA ILE A 53 11.18 3.70 -2.74
C ILE A 53 9.78 3.09 -2.74
N ALA A 54 9.52 2.21 -3.69
CA ALA A 54 8.29 1.41 -3.72
C ALA A 54 8.57 0.02 -3.15
N LEU A 55 7.98 -0.26 -1.98
CA LEU A 55 8.22 -1.49 -1.23
C LEU A 55 7.27 -2.60 -1.71
N ASP A 56 7.79 -3.81 -1.89
CA ASP A 56 6.95 -5.00 -1.91
C ASP A 56 6.66 -5.41 -0.46
N LEU A 57 5.40 -5.40 -0.08
CA LEU A 57 4.98 -5.85 1.25
C LEU A 57 5.22 -7.37 1.42
N ALA A 58 5.42 -7.83 2.65
CA ALA A 58 5.65 -9.26 2.92
C ALA A 58 4.59 -10.14 2.25
N GLY A 59 5.02 -11.21 1.59
CA GLY A 59 4.15 -12.12 0.84
C GLY A 59 3.75 -11.66 -0.57
N HIS A 60 4.21 -10.47 -1.00
CA HIS A 60 3.92 -9.87 -2.30
C HIS A 60 5.20 -9.65 -3.11
N GLY A 61 5.05 -9.54 -4.43
CA GLY A 61 6.14 -9.21 -5.35
C GLY A 61 7.38 -10.07 -5.14
N HIS A 62 8.51 -9.44 -4.89
CA HIS A 62 9.79 -10.12 -4.66
C HIS A 62 10.22 -10.16 -3.19
N SER A 63 9.42 -9.61 -2.26
CA SER A 63 9.67 -9.75 -0.82
C SER A 63 9.44 -11.18 -0.35
N ASP A 64 10.14 -11.53 0.74
CA ASP A 64 10.05 -12.88 1.29
C ASP A 64 8.65 -13.15 1.87
N TRP A 65 8.25 -14.39 1.84
CA TRP A 65 7.08 -14.87 2.55
C TRP A 65 7.41 -14.99 4.04
N LYS A 66 6.40 -14.81 4.88
CA LYS A 66 6.55 -15.12 6.32
C LYS A 66 6.82 -16.62 6.49
N SER A 67 7.44 -16.99 7.63
CA SER A 67 7.69 -18.41 7.96
C SER A 67 6.43 -19.28 7.82
N ALA A 68 6.59 -20.57 7.59
CA ALA A 68 5.48 -21.50 7.30
C ALA A 68 4.39 -21.49 8.39
N ASP A 69 4.77 -21.24 9.64
CA ASP A 69 3.86 -21.22 10.79
C ASP A 69 3.18 -19.85 11.03
N ALA A 70 3.61 -18.80 10.31
CA ALA A 70 3.06 -17.45 10.48
C ALA A 70 1.89 -17.21 9.53
N PHE A 71 1.06 -16.23 9.92
CA PHE A 71 -0.03 -15.69 9.10
C PHE A 71 0.20 -14.20 8.86
N TYR A 72 -0.55 -13.63 7.91
CA TYR A 72 -0.48 -12.21 7.58
C TYR A 72 -1.60 -11.48 8.33
N TYR A 73 -1.24 -10.82 9.43
CA TYR A 73 -2.13 -9.89 10.11
C TYR A 73 -1.84 -8.48 9.63
N PHE A 74 -2.89 -7.68 9.50
CA PHE A 74 -2.78 -6.29 9.04
C PHE A 74 -1.77 -5.48 9.88
N ILE A 75 -1.80 -5.63 11.20
CA ILE A 75 -0.91 -4.89 12.10
C ILE A 75 0.56 -5.22 11.91
N ASP A 76 0.88 -6.43 11.46
CA ASP A 76 2.27 -6.85 11.23
C ASP A 76 2.92 -6.06 10.10
N TYR A 77 2.15 -5.64 9.07
CA TYR A 77 2.69 -4.80 7.99
C TYR A 77 3.15 -3.42 8.49
N VAL A 78 2.53 -2.90 9.55
CA VAL A 78 2.96 -1.65 10.18
C VAL A 78 4.32 -1.82 10.85
N TYR A 79 4.51 -2.94 11.53
CA TYR A 79 5.79 -3.29 12.13
C TYR A 79 6.85 -3.64 11.06
N ASP A 80 6.46 -4.35 10.00
CA ASP A 80 7.35 -4.64 8.86
C ASP A 80 7.87 -3.34 8.22
N LEU A 81 7.01 -2.31 8.06
CA LEU A 81 7.44 -0.99 7.58
C LEU A 81 8.46 -0.35 8.52
N LYS A 82 8.23 -0.42 9.84
CA LYS A 82 9.20 0.07 10.85
C LYS A 82 10.54 -0.64 10.70
N CYS A 83 10.53 -1.97 10.58
CA CYS A 83 11.74 -2.77 10.40
C CYS A 83 12.47 -2.43 9.09
N PHE A 84 11.74 -2.26 7.99
CA PHE A 84 12.31 -1.84 6.72
C PHE A 84 13.03 -0.49 6.84
N LEU A 85 12.38 0.52 7.42
CA LEU A 85 12.96 1.85 7.61
C LEU A 85 14.23 1.81 8.46
N ASP A 86 14.27 0.95 9.48
CA ASP A 86 15.46 0.81 10.34
C ASP A 86 16.61 0.11 9.61
N LEU A 87 16.34 -0.97 8.89
CA LEU A 87 17.33 -1.67 8.06
C LEU A 87 17.90 -0.75 6.97
N ALA A 88 17.05 0.03 6.33
CA ALA A 88 17.44 1.00 5.31
C ALA A 88 18.05 2.29 5.88
N GLN A 89 18.15 2.43 7.21
CA GLN A 89 18.66 3.61 7.92
C GLN A 89 17.91 4.92 7.57
N ILE A 90 16.62 4.82 7.21
CA ILE A 90 15.76 5.95 6.91
C ILE A 90 15.15 6.46 8.20
N LYS A 91 15.59 7.63 8.67
CA LYS A 91 15.11 8.22 9.93
C LYS A 91 13.71 8.79 9.79
N THR A 92 13.47 9.55 8.73
CA THR A 92 12.19 10.20 8.43
C THR A 92 11.89 10.08 6.95
N CYS A 93 10.60 9.99 6.58
CA CYS A 93 10.17 9.89 5.19
C CYS A 93 8.77 10.48 4.98
N HIS A 94 8.46 10.81 3.74
CA HIS A 94 7.09 10.98 3.27
C HIS A 94 6.52 9.60 2.98
N ILE A 95 5.25 9.34 3.29
CA ILE A 95 4.62 8.05 3.04
C ILE A 95 3.41 8.23 2.12
N VAL A 96 3.38 7.46 1.05
CA VAL A 96 2.27 7.39 0.09
C VAL A 96 1.76 5.96 0.09
N GLY A 97 0.50 5.76 0.42
CA GLY A 97 -0.11 4.43 0.44
C GLY A 97 -1.33 4.35 -0.46
N HIS A 98 -1.50 3.23 -1.14
CA HIS A 98 -2.70 2.90 -1.92
C HIS A 98 -3.49 1.81 -1.21
N SER A 99 -4.83 1.98 -1.08
CA SER A 99 -5.74 0.95 -0.56
C SER A 99 -5.27 0.40 0.80
N MET A 100 -4.92 -0.89 0.91
CA MET A 100 -4.32 -1.47 2.12
C MET A 100 -3.05 -0.74 2.54
N GLY A 101 -2.19 -0.32 1.61
CA GLY A 101 -1.00 0.48 1.89
C GLY A 101 -1.33 1.83 2.53
N ALA A 102 -2.45 2.45 2.17
CA ALA A 102 -2.93 3.67 2.82
C ALA A 102 -3.36 3.42 4.28
N MET A 103 -4.01 2.29 4.53
CA MET A 103 -4.39 1.89 5.89
C MET A 103 -3.15 1.57 6.75
N ILE A 104 -2.12 0.94 6.19
CA ILE A 104 -0.82 0.73 6.85
C ILE A 104 -0.17 2.07 7.15
N ALA A 105 -0.12 2.98 6.17
CA ALA A 105 0.49 4.29 6.28
C ALA A 105 -0.14 5.14 7.39
N ASN A 106 -1.47 5.19 7.48
CA ASN A 106 -2.12 5.99 8.53
C ASN A 106 -1.92 5.39 9.94
N LEU A 107 -1.94 4.07 10.09
CA LEU A 107 -1.66 3.45 11.37
C LEU A 107 -0.18 3.60 11.76
N PHE A 108 0.74 3.53 10.79
CA PHE A 108 2.15 3.82 11.01
C PHE A 108 2.36 5.27 11.48
N ALA A 109 1.75 6.25 10.80
CA ALA A 109 1.85 7.66 11.18
C ALA A 109 1.30 7.93 12.58
N SER A 110 0.25 7.22 13.01
CA SER A 110 -0.26 7.28 14.37
C SER A 110 0.72 6.71 15.40
N CYS A 111 1.33 5.55 15.11
CA CYS A 111 2.24 4.87 16.05
C CYS A 111 3.64 5.49 16.08
N TYR A 112 4.11 6.06 14.98
CA TYR A 112 5.47 6.57 14.79
C TYR A 112 5.47 7.99 14.17
N PRO A 113 4.81 8.98 14.78
CA PRO A 113 4.63 10.30 14.17
C PRO A 113 5.97 11.00 13.84
N THR A 114 7.01 10.80 14.66
CA THR A 114 8.33 11.38 14.42
C THR A 114 9.08 10.80 13.21
N ARG A 115 8.59 9.71 12.64
CA ARG A 115 9.17 9.05 11.45
C ARG A 115 8.50 9.50 10.15
N CYS A 116 7.35 10.17 10.22
CA CYS A 116 6.52 10.54 9.08
C CYS A 116 6.51 12.05 8.89
N LEU A 117 6.98 12.54 7.73
CA LEU A 117 7.02 13.95 7.38
C LEU A 117 5.67 14.42 6.79
N SER A 118 5.08 13.65 5.91
CA SER A 118 3.74 13.87 5.37
C SER A 118 3.12 12.54 4.96
N LEU A 119 1.81 12.52 4.85
CA LEU A 119 1.02 11.33 4.56
C LEU A 119 0.12 11.56 3.35
N VAL A 120 0.19 10.68 2.37
CA VAL A 120 -0.75 10.66 1.25
C VAL A 120 -1.44 9.30 1.21
N LEU A 121 -2.74 9.33 1.28
CA LEU A 121 -3.63 8.18 1.28
C LEU A 121 -4.39 8.16 -0.05
N ILE A 122 -4.20 7.12 -0.85
CA ILE A 122 -4.88 6.97 -2.15
C ILE A 122 -5.88 5.82 -2.02
N GLU A 123 -7.15 6.11 -2.24
CA GLU A 123 -8.23 5.10 -2.22
C GLU A 123 -8.20 4.18 -0.98
N GLY A 124 -7.90 4.77 0.19
CA GLY A 124 -7.87 4.04 1.46
C GLY A 124 -7.70 4.98 2.64
N ILE A 125 -8.45 4.78 3.72
CA ILE A 125 -8.35 5.54 4.97
C ILE A 125 -8.92 4.69 6.12
N GLY A 126 -8.40 4.90 7.32
CA GLY A 126 -8.86 4.14 8.49
C GLY A 126 -8.23 2.76 8.58
N ILE A 127 -8.91 1.85 9.20
CA ILE A 127 -8.53 0.43 9.35
C ILE A 127 -9.77 -0.43 9.04
N VAL A 128 -9.59 -1.55 8.34
CA VAL A 128 -10.68 -2.52 8.15
C VAL A 128 -11.12 -3.02 9.51
N SER A 129 -12.37 -2.73 9.86
CA SER A 129 -12.99 -3.08 11.14
C SER A 129 -14.19 -3.99 10.95
N SER A 130 -14.60 -4.67 12.00
CA SER A 130 -15.80 -5.50 12.05
C SER A 130 -16.64 -5.13 13.28
N SER A 131 -17.92 -5.52 13.28
CA SER A 131 -18.75 -5.41 14.46
C SER A 131 -18.25 -6.37 15.55
N GLU A 132 -18.33 -5.97 16.80
CA GLU A 132 -18.02 -6.84 17.97
C GLU A 132 -18.92 -8.09 17.99
N SER A 133 -20.16 -7.96 17.53
CA SER A 133 -21.10 -9.08 17.38
C SER A 133 -20.63 -10.17 16.42
N ASP A 134 -19.73 -9.85 15.50
CA ASP A 134 -19.27 -10.76 14.44
C ASP A 134 -18.02 -11.56 14.86
N THR A 135 -17.47 -11.32 16.06
CA THR A 135 -16.20 -11.90 16.51
C THR A 135 -16.17 -13.42 16.40
N LYS A 136 -17.21 -14.11 16.86
CA LYS A 136 -17.28 -15.59 16.78
C LYS A 136 -17.29 -16.09 15.33
N THR A 137 -18.09 -15.46 14.48
CA THR A 137 -18.18 -15.79 13.04
C THR A 137 -16.85 -15.53 12.35
N GLN A 138 -16.18 -14.43 12.69
CA GLN A 138 -14.86 -14.08 12.18
C GLN A 138 -13.81 -15.15 12.55
N LEU A 139 -13.78 -15.61 13.80
CA LEU A 139 -12.88 -16.68 14.24
C LEU A 139 -13.14 -17.99 13.48
N ILE A 140 -14.42 -18.41 13.35
CA ILE A 140 -14.80 -19.60 12.61
C ILE A 140 -14.32 -19.50 11.13
N ASN A 141 -14.56 -18.36 10.49
CA ASN A 141 -14.12 -18.13 9.11
C ASN A 141 -12.59 -18.16 8.98
N ALA A 142 -11.88 -17.62 9.96
CA ALA A 142 -10.42 -17.66 9.99
C ALA A 142 -9.90 -19.09 10.08
N PHE A 143 -10.43 -19.89 11.01
CA PHE A 143 -10.00 -21.28 11.18
C PHE A 143 -10.31 -22.13 9.95
N ASN A 144 -11.54 -22.02 9.42
CA ASN A 144 -11.93 -22.73 8.19
C ASN A 144 -11.06 -22.33 6.97
N SER A 145 -10.67 -21.04 6.87
CA SER A 145 -9.80 -20.62 5.77
C SER A 145 -8.37 -21.15 5.91
N ARG A 146 -7.87 -21.33 7.14
CA ARG A 146 -6.57 -22.00 7.41
C ARG A 146 -6.56 -23.45 6.96
N ASP A 147 -7.59 -24.20 7.30
CA ASP A 147 -7.70 -25.60 6.94
C ASP A 147 -7.83 -25.81 5.43
N LYS A 148 -8.58 -24.93 4.74
CA LYS A 148 -8.68 -24.95 3.28
C LYS A 148 -7.32 -24.69 2.59
N LEU A 149 -6.53 -23.75 3.10
CA LEU A 149 -5.23 -23.41 2.51
C LEU A 149 -4.20 -24.51 2.68
N LYS A 150 -4.23 -25.26 3.79
CA LYS A 150 -3.36 -26.44 4.00
C LYS A 150 -3.59 -27.56 2.97
N GLN A 151 -4.76 -27.59 2.35
CA GLN A 151 -5.18 -28.61 1.40
C GLN A 151 -5.07 -28.14 -0.06
N SER A 152 -4.65 -26.88 -0.31
CA SER A 152 -4.61 -26.30 -1.64
C SER A 152 -3.20 -26.29 -2.20
N GLU A 153 -3.03 -26.81 -3.42
CA GLU A 153 -1.81 -26.63 -4.20
C GLU A 153 -1.77 -25.24 -4.85
N PRO A 154 -0.58 -24.65 -4.97
CA PRO A 154 -0.42 -23.40 -5.71
C PRO A 154 -0.87 -23.56 -7.17
N ARG A 155 -1.73 -22.68 -7.63
CA ARG A 155 -2.27 -22.76 -8.99
C ARG A 155 -1.22 -22.36 -10.02
N VAL A 156 -1.05 -23.21 -11.05
CA VAL A 156 -0.26 -22.91 -12.25
C VAL A 156 -1.21 -22.40 -13.36
N TYR A 157 -0.77 -21.42 -14.11
CA TYR A 157 -1.50 -20.83 -15.23
C TYR A 157 -0.74 -21.06 -16.52
N PRO A 158 -1.42 -21.22 -17.66
CA PRO A 158 -0.75 -21.53 -18.93
C PRO A 158 0.33 -20.51 -19.30
N ASP A 159 0.04 -19.23 -19.10
CA ASP A 159 0.92 -18.12 -19.45
C ASP A 159 0.57 -16.83 -18.69
N ILE A 160 1.44 -15.84 -18.84
CA ILE A 160 1.29 -14.53 -18.19
C ILE A 160 0.11 -13.74 -18.76
N ASN A 161 -0.24 -13.92 -20.03
CA ASN A 161 -1.36 -13.20 -20.65
C ASN A 161 -2.69 -13.65 -20.05
N THR A 162 -2.85 -14.94 -19.80
CA THR A 162 -4.02 -15.50 -19.10
C THR A 162 -4.19 -14.84 -17.73
N LEU A 163 -3.12 -14.72 -16.95
CA LEU A 163 -3.14 -14.03 -15.65
C LEU A 163 -3.46 -12.55 -15.79
N THR A 164 -2.90 -11.89 -16.79
CA THR A 164 -3.12 -10.46 -17.07
C THR A 164 -4.61 -10.19 -17.37
N GLN A 165 -5.22 -11.00 -18.23
CA GLN A 165 -6.65 -10.88 -18.55
C GLN A 165 -7.54 -11.11 -17.32
N LEU A 166 -7.20 -12.12 -16.51
CA LEU A 166 -7.92 -12.39 -15.26
C LEU A 166 -7.79 -11.21 -14.27
N ARG A 167 -6.58 -10.66 -14.13
CA ARG A 167 -6.31 -9.53 -13.23
C ARG A 167 -7.05 -8.27 -13.70
N SER A 168 -6.99 -7.95 -14.98
CA SER A 168 -7.71 -6.82 -15.59
C SER A 168 -9.20 -6.88 -15.26
N LYS A 169 -9.82 -8.04 -15.50
CA LYS A 169 -11.25 -8.25 -15.24
C LYS A 169 -11.64 -8.17 -13.76
N ILE A 170 -10.80 -8.73 -12.85
CA ILE A 170 -11.11 -8.77 -11.41
C ILE A 170 -10.95 -7.38 -10.76
N SER A 171 -9.96 -6.61 -11.21
CA SER A 171 -9.61 -5.32 -10.61
C SER A 171 -10.19 -4.12 -11.34
N ASP A 172 -10.93 -4.37 -12.43
CA ASP A 172 -11.53 -3.33 -13.27
C ASP A 172 -10.50 -2.28 -13.73
N VAL A 173 -9.35 -2.77 -14.20
CA VAL A 173 -8.25 -1.95 -14.73
C VAL A 173 -7.92 -2.35 -16.16
N SER A 174 -7.27 -1.46 -16.91
CA SER A 174 -6.81 -1.79 -18.27
C SER A 174 -5.84 -2.99 -18.27
N VAL A 175 -5.72 -3.64 -19.42
CA VAL A 175 -4.81 -4.79 -19.60
C VAL A 175 -3.36 -4.37 -19.36
N GLU A 176 -2.99 -3.15 -19.74
CA GLU A 176 -1.66 -2.59 -19.57
C GLU A 176 -1.33 -2.42 -18.07
N ILE A 177 -2.25 -1.88 -17.27
CA ILE A 177 -2.09 -1.75 -15.82
C ILE A 177 -2.01 -3.14 -15.17
N ALA A 178 -2.90 -4.05 -15.57
CA ALA A 178 -2.87 -5.42 -15.07
C ALA A 178 -1.54 -6.12 -15.39
N ALA A 179 -0.98 -5.90 -16.59
CA ALA A 179 0.30 -6.48 -17.00
C ALA A 179 1.46 -6.03 -16.11
N LEU A 180 1.51 -4.75 -15.71
CA LEU A 180 2.53 -4.24 -14.78
C LEU A 180 2.50 -4.99 -13.45
N LEU A 181 1.31 -5.17 -12.87
CA LEU A 181 1.15 -5.85 -11.59
C LEU A 181 1.44 -7.36 -11.70
N VAL A 182 0.94 -8.00 -12.76
CA VAL A 182 1.11 -9.44 -12.98
C VAL A 182 2.57 -9.80 -13.22
N THR A 183 3.29 -9.02 -14.01
CA THR A 183 4.69 -9.31 -14.36
C THR A 183 5.56 -9.46 -13.11
N ARG A 184 5.39 -8.61 -12.08
CA ARG A 184 6.16 -8.70 -10.83
C ARG A 184 5.64 -9.77 -9.87
N ASN A 185 4.37 -10.13 -9.98
CA ASN A 185 3.74 -11.15 -9.13
C ASN A 185 3.82 -12.56 -9.71
N THR A 186 4.61 -12.81 -10.76
CA THR A 186 4.74 -14.13 -11.39
C THR A 186 6.17 -14.65 -11.37
N GLN A 187 6.27 -15.96 -11.43
CA GLN A 187 7.51 -16.70 -11.63
C GLN A 187 7.30 -17.84 -12.63
N PRO A 188 8.35 -18.23 -13.38
CA PRO A 188 8.29 -19.39 -14.27
C PRO A 188 7.93 -20.66 -13.52
N HIS A 189 7.19 -21.55 -14.17
CA HIS A 189 6.90 -22.90 -13.75
C HIS A 189 7.05 -23.83 -14.95
N PRO A 190 7.43 -25.14 -14.80
CA PRO A 190 7.57 -26.05 -15.95
C PRO A 190 6.32 -26.13 -16.83
N ASP A 191 5.12 -26.02 -16.25
CA ASP A 191 3.85 -26.09 -16.96
C ASP A 191 3.24 -24.72 -17.25
N GLY A 192 4.02 -23.62 -17.18
CA GLY A 192 3.53 -22.26 -17.44
C GLY A 192 4.08 -21.21 -16.47
N VAL A 193 3.20 -20.53 -15.74
CA VAL A 193 3.56 -19.50 -14.76
C VAL A 193 2.79 -19.66 -13.45
N GLN A 194 3.42 -19.30 -12.36
CA GLN A 194 2.85 -19.36 -11.01
C GLN A 194 2.91 -17.98 -10.36
N LEU A 195 1.92 -17.67 -9.51
CA LEU A 195 1.95 -16.46 -8.72
C LEU A 195 3.02 -16.54 -7.60
N ARG A 196 3.74 -15.44 -7.42
CA ARG A 196 4.65 -15.22 -6.30
C ARG A 196 3.91 -14.77 -5.03
N LEU A 197 2.63 -14.44 -5.14
CA LEU A 197 1.80 -14.10 -3.99
C LEU A 197 1.66 -15.29 -3.06
N ASP A 198 1.95 -15.08 -1.78
CA ASP A 198 1.74 -16.12 -0.79
C ASP A 198 0.24 -16.50 -0.71
N PRO A 199 -0.13 -17.76 -0.90
CA PRO A 199 -1.53 -18.18 -0.81
C PRO A 199 -2.21 -17.77 0.50
N ARG A 200 -1.44 -17.68 1.59
CA ARG A 200 -1.92 -17.28 2.92
C ARG A 200 -2.41 -15.83 3.00
N LEU A 201 -2.11 -14.98 2.01
CA LEU A 201 -2.69 -13.64 1.90
C LEU A 201 -4.21 -13.65 1.74
N LYS A 202 -4.78 -14.72 1.19
CA LYS A 202 -6.24 -14.90 1.03
C LYS A 202 -6.94 -15.37 2.31
N HIS A 203 -6.18 -15.55 3.36
CA HIS A 203 -6.66 -16.04 4.63
C HIS A 203 -7.49 -14.99 5.36
N HIS A 204 -8.62 -15.40 5.92
CA HIS A 204 -9.41 -14.54 6.76
C HIS A 204 -8.70 -14.27 8.09
N SER A 205 -8.51 -13.00 8.43
CA SER A 205 -7.94 -12.64 9.73
C SER A 205 -8.87 -13.07 10.87
N GLY A 206 -8.33 -13.76 11.86
CA GLY A 206 -9.03 -14.09 13.09
C GLY A 206 -9.21 -12.90 14.02
N PHE A 207 -8.55 -11.79 13.73
CA PHE A 207 -8.63 -10.56 14.51
C PHE A 207 -8.86 -9.36 13.58
N ARG A 208 -9.86 -8.56 13.92
CA ARG A 208 -10.10 -7.22 13.38
C ARG A 208 -10.47 -6.29 14.52
N TYR A 209 -10.08 -5.05 14.42
CA TYR A 209 -10.54 -4.02 15.33
C TYR A 209 -12.05 -3.80 15.20
N SER A 210 -12.73 -3.48 16.30
CA SER A 210 -14.01 -2.80 16.23
C SER A 210 -13.80 -1.35 15.76
N ILE A 211 -14.87 -0.69 15.31
CA ILE A 211 -14.79 0.72 14.87
C ILE A 211 -14.25 1.62 15.98
N SER A 212 -14.66 1.39 17.24
CA SER A 212 -14.19 2.15 18.40
C SER A 212 -12.69 1.96 18.64
N GLN A 213 -12.21 0.73 18.58
CA GLN A 213 -10.78 0.41 18.69
C GLN A 213 -9.96 1.01 17.54
N ALA A 214 -10.46 0.89 16.31
CA ALA A 214 -9.80 1.47 15.13
C ALA A 214 -9.69 3.00 15.22
N LYS A 215 -10.74 3.68 15.68
CA LYS A 215 -10.72 5.13 15.95
C LYS A 215 -9.73 5.48 17.06
N SER A 216 -9.71 4.72 18.15
CA SER A 216 -8.76 4.94 19.23
C SER A 216 -7.31 4.80 18.77
N ALA A 217 -7.03 3.79 17.90
CA ALA A 217 -5.69 3.57 17.35
C ALA A 217 -5.23 4.68 16.39
N LEU A 218 -6.15 5.40 15.78
CA LEU A 218 -5.85 6.45 14.78
C LEU A 218 -6.06 7.87 15.33
N ASN A 219 -6.54 8.03 16.54
CA ASN A 219 -6.92 9.34 17.08
C ASN A 219 -5.71 10.28 17.21
N GLY A 220 -5.85 11.51 16.72
CA GLY A 220 -4.82 12.55 16.85
C GLY A 220 -3.65 12.39 15.90
N ILE A 221 -3.87 11.93 14.67
CA ILE A 221 -2.83 11.96 13.64
C ILE A 221 -2.56 13.42 13.27
N SER A 222 -1.44 13.95 13.79
CA SER A 222 -1.01 15.34 13.57
C SER A 222 -0.23 15.55 12.28
N ILE A 223 0.16 14.48 11.60
CA ILE A 223 0.90 14.53 10.35
C ILE A 223 0.04 15.14 9.25
N PRO A 224 0.53 16.15 8.49
CA PRO A 224 -0.19 16.67 7.34
C PRO A 224 -0.59 15.55 6.39
N THR A 225 -1.89 15.42 6.14
CA THR A 225 -2.45 14.29 5.39
C THR A 225 -3.25 14.76 4.19
N LEU A 226 -2.99 14.14 3.03
CA LEU A 226 -3.79 14.24 1.82
C LEU A 226 -4.50 12.91 1.57
N LEU A 227 -5.82 12.93 1.43
CA LEU A 227 -6.59 11.82 0.91
C LEU A 227 -6.94 12.09 -0.56
N VAL A 228 -6.57 11.17 -1.44
CA VAL A 228 -6.96 11.18 -2.85
C VAL A 228 -8.01 10.09 -3.07
N LEU A 229 -9.18 10.50 -3.50
CA LEU A 229 -10.27 9.61 -3.89
C LEU A 229 -10.43 9.57 -5.40
N ALA A 230 -10.79 8.42 -5.93
CA ALA A 230 -11.20 8.26 -7.31
C ALA A 230 -12.66 8.68 -7.50
N GLU A 231 -13.01 9.25 -8.67
CA GLU A 231 -14.39 9.58 -9.01
C GLU A 231 -15.28 8.33 -9.15
N GLN A 232 -14.69 7.22 -9.62
CA GLN A 232 -15.35 5.92 -9.77
C GLN A 232 -14.77 4.87 -8.79
N GLY A 233 -14.25 5.32 -7.63
CA GLY A 233 -13.71 4.45 -6.59
C GLY A 233 -14.78 3.66 -5.83
N TYR A 234 -14.35 2.90 -4.83
CA TYR A 234 -15.27 2.08 -4.05
C TYR A 234 -16.06 2.91 -3.03
N ASP A 235 -17.38 2.78 -3.01
CA ASP A 235 -18.28 3.38 -1.99
C ASP A 235 -17.83 3.09 -0.55
N MET A 236 -17.17 1.97 -0.33
CA MET A 236 -16.62 1.61 0.97
C MET A 236 -15.63 2.67 1.47
N ILE A 237 -14.79 3.21 0.59
CA ILE A 237 -13.78 4.20 0.97
C ILE A 237 -14.43 5.52 1.35
N VAL A 238 -15.50 5.92 0.66
CA VAL A 238 -16.29 7.11 1.02
C VAL A 238 -16.91 6.96 2.41
N ARG A 239 -17.43 5.76 2.73
CA ARG A 239 -17.94 5.46 4.09
C ARG A 239 -16.83 5.49 5.13
N GLN A 240 -15.67 4.91 4.84
CA GLN A 240 -14.50 4.95 5.73
C GLN A 240 -14.02 6.39 5.96
N TYR A 241 -13.96 7.22 4.91
CA TYR A 241 -13.65 8.65 5.08
C TYR A 241 -14.59 9.31 6.09
N SER A 242 -15.89 9.11 5.94
CA SER A 242 -16.87 9.68 6.87
C SER A 242 -16.69 9.21 8.31
N GLN A 243 -16.23 7.97 8.51
CA GLN A 243 -15.99 7.40 9.82
C GLN A 243 -14.68 7.86 10.47
N PHE A 244 -13.62 8.05 9.69
CA PHE A 244 -12.26 8.23 10.22
C PHE A 244 -11.69 9.63 10.02
N LYS A 245 -12.31 10.52 9.24
CA LYS A 245 -11.80 11.89 9.01
C LYS A 245 -11.51 12.67 10.29
N GLY A 246 -12.28 12.44 11.35
CA GLY A 246 -12.07 13.09 12.66
C GLY A 246 -10.88 12.55 13.47
N CYS A 247 -10.16 11.54 12.96
CA CYS A 247 -8.93 11.05 13.59
C CYS A 247 -7.68 11.82 13.19
N PHE A 248 -7.79 12.76 12.24
CA PHE A 248 -6.70 13.55 11.68
C PHE A 248 -6.86 15.02 12.04
N ASP A 249 -5.80 15.65 12.52
CA ASP A 249 -5.80 17.08 12.84
C ASP A 249 -5.82 17.96 11.57
N SER A 250 -5.16 17.47 10.50
CA SER A 250 -5.09 18.14 9.20
C SER A 250 -5.26 17.14 8.07
N LEU A 251 -6.47 17.06 7.52
CA LEU A 251 -6.82 16.17 6.40
C LEU A 251 -7.40 16.96 5.24
N ARG A 252 -6.68 16.95 4.12
CA ARG A 252 -7.17 17.50 2.85
C ARG A 252 -7.70 16.37 1.98
N LEU A 253 -8.81 16.62 1.29
CA LEU A 253 -9.41 15.69 0.34
C LEU A 253 -9.31 16.26 -1.07
N GLU A 254 -8.84 15.44 -2.01
CA GLU A 254 -8.87 15.71 -3.44
C GLU A 254 -9.51 14.52 -4.17
N LYS A 255 -10.08 14.79 -5.34
CA LYS A 255 -10.64 13.75 -6.22
C LYS A 255 -9.95 13.80 -7.57
N ILE A 256 -9.72 12.62 -8.14
CA ILE A 256 -9.15 12.48 -9.49
C ILE A 256 -9.98 11.50 -10.31
N PRO A 257 -9.98 11.59 -11.64
CA PRO A 257 -10.61 10.60 -12.52
C PRO A 257 -10.08 9.19 -12.27
N GLY A 258 -10.88 8.19 -12.63
CA GLY A 258 -10.50 6.76 -12.59
C GLY A 258 -11.19 5.96 -11.50
N GLY A 259 -10.85 4.66 -11.46
CA GLY A 259 -11.35 3.69 -10.50
C GLY A 259 -10.43 3.54 -9.28
N HIS A 260 -10.51 2.39 -8.61
CA HIS A 260 -9.72 2.11 -7.40
C HIS A 260 -8.20 2.21 -7.62
N HIS A 261 -7.71 1.99 -8.85
CA HIS A 261 -6.30 2.16 -9.21
C HIS A 261 -6.03 3.51 -9.91
N CYS A 262 -6.76 4.56 -9.56
CA CYS A 262 -6.68 5.90 -10.17
C CYS A 262 -5.25 6.46 -10.26
N HIS A 263 -4.36 6.12 -9.34
CA HIS A 263 -2.95 6.50 -9.34
C HIS A 263 -2.15 5.85 -10.47
N MET A 264 -2.56 4.67 -10.95
CA MET A 264 -1.96 4.01 -12.12
C MET A 264 -2.62 4.47 -13.42
N GLU A 265 -3.91 4.79 -13.38
CA GLU A 265 -4.69 5.27 -14.53
C GLU A 265 -4.36 6.74 -14.87
N ASN A 266 -4.12 7.56 -13.86
CA ASN A 266 -3.82 9.00 -13.98
C ASN A 266 -2.56 9.38 -13.18
N PRO A 267 -1.39 8.79 -13.49
CA PRO A 267 -0.20 8.94 -12.66
C PRO A 267 0.31 10.38 -12.58
N GLU A 268 0.22 11.15 -13.67
CA GLU A 268 0.67 12.53 -13.69
C GLU A 268 -0.17 13.42 -12.74
N ILE A 269 -1.49 13.30 -12.82
CA ILE A 269 -2.42 14.09 -11.97
C ILE A 269 -2.19 13.72 -10.51
N CYS A 270 -2.13 12.43 -10.22
CA CYS A 270 -1.93 11.95 -8.85
C CYS A 270 -0.57 12.40 -8.29
N TYR A 271 0.51 12.28 -9.07
CA TYR A 271 1.85 12.69 -8.62
C TYR A 271 1.95 14.20 -8.37
N LYS A 272 1.35 15.05 -9.21
CA LYS A 272 1.30 16.50 -8.97
C LYS A 272 0.63 16.86 -7.64
N LEU A 273 -0.43 16.14 -7.25
CA LEU A 273 -1.07 16.35 -5.94
C LEU A 273 -0.15 15.92 -4.79
N ILE A 274 0.56 14.78 -4.94
CA ILE A 274 1.54 14.30 -3.96
C ILE A 274 2.65 15.35 -3.78
N GLU A 275 3.25 15.80 -4.87
CA GLU A 275 4.34 16.78 -4.85
C GLU A 275 3.90 18.12 -4.24
N ALA A 276 2.73 18.62 -4.64
CA ALA A 276 2.17 19.85 -4.07
C ALA A 276 1.90 19.73 -2.56
N HIS A 277 1.50 18.54 -2.09
CA HIS A 277 1.30 18.28 -0.67
C HIS A 277 2.64 18.27 0.10
N GLN A 278 3.65 17.55 -0.41
CA GLN A 278 4.98 17.47 0.19
C GLN A 278 5.71 18.82 0.26
N ASN A 279 5.48 19.72 -0.70
CA ASN A 279 6.12 21.03 -0.74
C ASN A 279 5.47 22.10 0.18
N ARG A 280 4.21 21.92 0.58
CA ARG A 280 3.52 22.88 1.47
C ARG A 280 4.16 23.01 2.84
N ASP A 281 4.71 21.91 3.37
CA ASP A 281 5.35 21.90 4.69
C ASP A 281 6.69 22.66 4.72
N LYS A 282 7.35 22.82 3.57
CA LYS A 282 8.61 23.60 3.51
C LYS A 282 8.39 25.09 3.79
N THR A 283 7.21 25.63 3.50
CA THR A 283 6.88 27.04 3.75
C THR A 283 6.49 27.32 5.19
N ALA A 284 5.98 26.35 5.92
CA ALA A 284 5.62 26.51 7.34
C ALA A 284 6.84 26.55 8.27
N PHE A 285 7.91 25.83 7.96
CA PHE A 285 9.14 25.81 8.78
C PHE A 285 10.09 26.98 8.52
N THR A 286 9.91 27.76 7.45
CA THR A 286 10.76 28.92 7.14
C THR A 286 10.27 30.25 7.76
N THR A 287 9.09 30.28 8.35
CA THR A 287 8.51 31.49 8.96
C THR A 287 8.72 31.60 10.47
N GLU A 288 9.27 30.59 11.17
CA GLU A 288 9.56 30.65 12.60
C GLU A 288 11.04 30.98 12.90
N GLY A 289 11.86 31.35 11.92
CA GLY A 289 13.29 31.63 12.02
C GLY A 289 13.71 33.03 11.55
N ALA A 290 12.81 34.04 11.58
CA ALA A 290 13.15 35.41 11.25
C ALA A 290 12.86 36.36 12.42
#